data_5f5835d6b280b8543a99d15b91d6eede
#
_entry.id   5f5835d6b280b8543a99d15b91d6eede
#
_cell.length_a   1.000
_cell.length_b   1.000
_cell.length_c   1.000
_cell.angle_alpha   90.00
_cell.angle_beta   90.00
_cell.angle_gamma   90.00
#
_symmetry.space_group_name_H-M   'P 1'
#
loop_
_entity.id
_entity.type
_entity.pdbx_description
1 polymer ?
#
loop_
_entity_poly.entity_id
_entity_poly.type
_entity_poly.pdbx_seq_one_letter_code
_entity_poly.pdbx_strand_id
1 'polypeptide(L)'
;MTGIVCLDQEDGLLFNGRRQSRDRVVTEKILSMTEGKPLWMSAYSRRIFPEDAPVCVAEDLVGKLAEPARKDAEQVESAQEELEREKATQKEPWQQPGEAAFCLIEEAVDLENEIIDEWIVFRWKRVYPADVFLKFPADDWEKELIETFAGYSHEEIDLERYRKKNRAKF
;
A
#
# COMPACT_ATOMS: atom_id res chain seq x y z
N MET A 1 -3.27 -3.20 8.42
CA MET A 1 -2.39 -3.31 7.23
C MET A 1 -1.64 -2.01 7.01
N THR A 2 -0.41 -2.09 6.58
CA THR A 2 0.40 -0.91 6.26
C THR A 2 0.43 -0.70 4.76
N GLY A 3 0.00 0.48 4.31
CA GLY A 3 0.12 0.90 2.91
C GLY A 3 1.51 1.45 2.62
N ILE A 4 1.99 1.24 1.41
CA ILE A 4 3.24 1.82 0.91
C ILE A 4 2.93 2.58 -0.37
N VAL A 5 3.36 3.84 -0.44
CA VAL A 5 3.21 4.68 -1.64
C VAL A 5 4.49 5.47 -1.90
N CYS A 6 4.67 5.88 -3.15
CA CYS A 6 5.69 6.85 -3.54
C CYS A 6 4.99 8.15 -3.97
N LEU A 7 5.34 9.26 -3.35
CA LEU A 7 4.77 10.57 -3.61
C LEU A 7 5.87 11.58 -3.95
N ASP A 8 5.55 12.59 -4.77
CA ASP A 8 6.46 13.71 -4.97
C ASP A 8 6.32 14.76 -3.86
N GLN A 9 7.02 15.89 -3.97
CA GLN A 9 6.99 16.95 -2.97
C GLN A 9 5.62 17.63 -2.79
N GLU A 10 4.74 17.51 -3.77
CA GLU A 10 3.38 18.07 -3.75
C GLU A 10 2.30 17.00 -3.61
N ASP A 11 2.65 15.84 -3.04
CA ASP A 11 1.74 14.69 -2.83
C ASP A 11 1.21 14.07 -4.12
N GLY A 12 1.89 14.27 -5.24
CA GLY A 12 1.57 13.63 -6.51
C GLY A 12 1.86 12.14 -6.46
N LEU A 13 0.93 11.35 -6.93
CA LEU A 13 1.02 9.88 -6.94
C LEU A 13 1.18 9.34 -8.36
N LEU A 14 0.36 9.78 -9.28
CA LEU A 14 0.28 9.29 -10.65
C LEU A 14 0.15 10.42 -11.66
N PHE A 15 0.58 10.14 -12.88
CA PHE A 15 0.31 10.96 -14.05
C PHE A 15 -0.08 10.06 -15.23
N ASN A 16 -1.22 10.35 -15.86
CA ASN A 16 -1.80 9.54 -16.95
C ASN A 16 -1.89 8.03 -16.61
N GLY A 17 -2.32 7.71 -15.39
CA GLY A 17 -2.45 6.33 -14.93
C GLY A 17 -1.14 5.59 -14.70
N ARG A 18 -0.02 6.31 -14.65
CA ARG A 18 1.32 5.73 -14.48
C ARG A 18 2.04 6.35 -13.29
N ARG A 19 2.96 5.56 -12.69
CA ARG A 19 3.84 6.09 -11.65
C ARG A 19 4.69 7.24 -12.19
N GLN A 20 4.96 8.21 -11.33
CA GLN A 20 5.76 9.37 -11.70
C GLN A 20 7.24 9.04 -11.89
N SER A 21 7.75 8.14 -11.07
CA SER A 21 9.16 7.76 -11.06
C SER A 21 9.34 6.40 -10.40
N ARG A 22 10.52 5.85 -10.52
CA ARG A 22 10.94 4.64 -9.83
C ARG A 22 12.42 4.73 -9.47
N ASP A 23 12.81 4.03 -8.43
CA ASP A 23 14.19 3.96 -8.01
C ASP A 23 14.51 2.56 -7.47
N ARG A 24 15.62 1.99 -7.92
CA ARG A 24 16.04 0.66 -7.50
C ARG A 24 16.27 0.55 -6.00
N VAL A 25 16.83 1.59 -5.38
CA VAL A 25 17.07 1.61 -3.93
C VAL A 25 15.75 1.59 -3.16
N VAL A 26 14.72 2.28 -3.64
CA VAL A 26 13.37 2.22 -3.06
C VAL A 26 12.80 0.81 -3.12
N THR A 27 12.90 0.16 -4.27
CA THR A 27 12.43 -1.22 -4.45
C THR A 27 13.13 -2.17 -3.50
N GLU A 28 14.45 -2.06 -3.36
CA GLU A 28 15.25 -2.87 -2.43
C GLU A 28 14.87 -2.61 -0.96
N LYS A 29 14.63 -1.34 -0.60
CA LYS A 29 14.17 -0.98 0.75
C LYS A 29 12.79 -1.56 1.06
N ILE A 30 11.87 -1.52 0.12
CA ILE A 30 10.53 -2.12 0.28
C ILE A 30 10.65 -3.62 0.57
N LEU A 31 11.45 -4.34 -0.21
CA LEU A 31 11.67 -5.77 0.01
C LEU A 31 12.33 -6.06 1.36
N SER A 32 13.30 -5.24 1.76
CA SER A 32 13.99 -5.39 3.05
C SER A 32 13.06 -5.16 4.24
N MET A 33 12.25 -4.09 4.21
CA MET A 33 11.37 -3.76 5.32
C MET A 33 10.14 -4.67 5.43
N THR A 34 9.80 -5.37 4.36
CA THR A 34 8.68 -6.33 4.34
C THR A 34 9.12 -7.78 4.43
N GLU A 35 10.42 -8.03 4.65
CA GLU A 35 10.97 -9.39 4.76
C GLU A 35 10.23 -10.22 5.80
N GLY A 36 9.84 -11.42 5.41
CA GLY A 36 9.12 -12.35 6.28
C GLY A 36 7.63 -12.03 6.47
N LYS A 37 7.11 -11.01 5.77
CA LYS A 37 5.71 -10.59 5.84
C LYS A 37 5.10 -10.51 4.45
N PRO A 38 3.78 -10.74 4.31
CA PRO A 38 3.13 -10.60 3.01
C PRO A 38 3.22 -9.16 2.48
N LEU A 39 3.66 -9.03 1.24
CA LEU A 39 3.65 -7.77 0.50
C LEU A 39 2.74 -7.93 -0.72
N TRP A 40 1.61 -7.24 -0.68
CA TRP A 40 0.60 -7.28 -1.73
C TRP A 40 0.74 -6.11 -2.68
N MET A 41 0.43 -6.34 -3.95
CA MET A 41 0.47 -5.31 -4.98
C MET A 41 -0.35 -5.73 -6.20
N SER A 42 -0.62 -4.76 -7.08
CA SER A 42 -1.25 -5.03 -8.37
C SER A 42 -0.25 -5.67 -9.35
N ALA A 43 -0.76 -6.25 -10.43
CA ALA A 43 0.09 -6.76 -11.52
C ALA A 43 0.98 -5.68 -12.14
N TYR A 44 0.48 -4.44 -12.18
CA TYR A 44 1.24 -3.29 -12.65
C TYR A 44 2.47 -3.03 -11.77
N SER A 45 2.29 -3.00 -10.46
CA SER A 45 3.38 -2.76 -9.50
C SER A 45 4.38 -3.92 -9.48
N ARG A 46 3.91 -5.14 -9.70
CA ARG A 46 4.76 -6.35 -9.71
C ARG A 46 5.93 -6.24 -10.69
N ARG A 47 5.75 -5.52 -11.78
CA ARG A 47 6.73 -5.43 -12.86
C ARG A 47 8.04 -4.74 -12.49
N ILE A 48 8.03 -3.91 -11.44
CA ILE A 48 9.25 -3.23 -10.98
C ILE A 48 10.11 -4.06 -10.03
N PHE A 49 9.61 -5.22 -9.62
CA PHE A 49 10.33 -6.13 -8.72
C PHE A 49 10.96 -7.29 -9.49
N PRO A 50 12.08 -7.87 -8.97
CA PRO A 50 12.66 -9.06 -9.55
C PRO A 50 11.67 -10.24 -9.64
N GLU A 51 11.87 -11.15 -10.57
CA GLU A 51 10.97 -12.30 -10.75
C GLU A 51 10.92 -13.21 -9.53
N ASP A 52 12.00 -13.30 -8.76
CA ASP A 52 12.12 -14.10 -7.55
C ASP A 52 11.69 -13.36 -6.28
N ALA A 53 11.25 -12.11 -6.39
CA ALA A 53 10.79 -11.33 -5.23
C ALA A 53 9.58 -11.99 -4.56
N PRO A 54 9.59 -12.10 -3.21
CA PRO A 54 8.50 -12.75 -2.47
C PRO A 54 7.30 -11.81 -2.30
N VAL A 55 6.61 -11.52 -3.38
CA VAL A 55 5.46 -10.60 -3.42
C VAL A 55 4.19 -11.34 -3.82
N CYS A 56 3.05 -10.84 -3.37
CA CYS A 56 1.73 -11.37 -3.67
C CYS A 56 0.99 -10.41 -4.60
N VAL A 57 0.44 -10.92 -5.68
CA VAL A 57 -0.32 -10.11 -6.64
C VAL A 57 -1.82 -10.30 -6.39
N ALA A 58 -2.54 -9.19 -6.31
CA ALA A 58 -3.99 -9.20 -6.16
C ALA A 58 -4.64 -8.42 -7.30
N GLU A 59 -5.72 -8.96 -7.85
CA GLU A 59 -6.58 -8.24 -8.78
C GLU A 59 -7.46 -7.28 -7.99
N ASP A 60 -7.70 -6.09 -8.56
CA ASP A 60 -8.57 -5.06 -7.97
C ASP A 60 -8.24 -4.75 -6.50
N LEU A 61 -6.96 -4.53 -6.23
CA LEU A 61 -6.45 -4.29 -4.88
C LEU A 61 -7.15 -3.12 -4.18
N VAL A 62 -7.27 -1.98 -4.88
CA VAL A 62 -7.90 -0.76 -4.34
C VAL A 62 -9.40 -0.94 -4.15
N GLY A 63 -10.08 -1.65 -5.06
CA GLY A 63 -11.48 -1.97 -4.90
C GLY A 63 -11.76 -2.81 -3.65
N LYS A 64 -10.88 -3.76 -3.36
CA LYS A 64 -10.98 -4.57 -2.14
C LYS A 64 -10.73 -3.78 -0.86
N LEU A 65 -9.87 -2.79 -0.91
CA LEU A 65 -9.63 -1.87 0.21
C LEU A 65 -10.82 -0.94 0.46
N ALA A 66 -11.57 -0.61 -0.59
CA ALA A 66 -12.75 0.25 -0.50
C ALA A 66 -14.00 -0.51 -0.04
N GLU A 67 -14.03 -1.84 -0.10
CA GLU A 67 -15.15 -2.62 0.38
C GLU A 67 -15.25 -2.50 1.91
N PRO A 68 -16.44 -2.18 2.46
CA PRO A 68 -16.63 -2.23 3.89
C PRO A 68 -16.35 -3.64 4.40
N ALA A 69 -15.66 -3.75 5.54
CA ALA A 69 -15.43 -5.04 6.17
C ALA A 69 -16.78 -5.74 6.33
N ARG A 70 -16.99 -6.82 5.60
CA ARG A 70 -18.22 -7.61 5.69
C ARG A 70 -18.25 -8.31 7.04
N LYS A 71 -18.88 -7.67 8.01
CA LYS A 71 -19.15 -8.26 9.32
C LYS A 71 -20.22 -9.34 9.27
N ASP A 72 -20.97 -9.37 8.20
CA ASP A 72 -22.14 -10.23 8.04
C ASP A 72 -21.88 -11.29 6.96
N ALA A 73 -20.94 -12.18 7.24
CA ALA A 73 -20.81 -13.41 6.50
C ALA A 73 -21.81 -14.47 7.02
N GLU A 74 -23.01 -14.07 7.36
CA GLU A 74 -24.14 -15.00 7.42
C GLU A 74 -24.52 -15.39 6.00
N GLN A 75 -23.61 -16.03 5.33
CA GLN A 75 -23.90 -16.52 4.00
C GLN A 75 -24.20 -17.98 4.06
N VAL A 76 -25.30 -18.32 3.43
CA VAL A 76 -25.56 -19.67 2.97
C VAL A 76 -24.38 -20.05 2.07
N GLU A 77 -23.39 -20.69 2.63
CA GLU A 77 -22.25 -21.18 1.89
C GLU A 77 -22.72 -22.28 0.93
N SER A 78 -22.61 -22.01 -0.37
CA SER A 78 -22.80 -23.09 -1.34
C SER A 78 -21.56 -23.99 -1.30
N ALA A 79 -21.76 -25.30 -1.55
CA ALA A 79 -20.67 -26.26 -1.59
C ALA A 79 -19.57 -25.92 -2.60
N GLN A 80 -19.88 -25.08 -3.59
CA GLN A 80 -18.91 -24.57 -4.57
C GLN A 80 -17.99 -23.50 -3.99
N GLU A 81 -18.47 -22.65 -3.08
CA GLU A 81 -17.68 -21.64 -2.40
C GLU A 81 -16.67 -22.27 -1.43
N GLU A 82 -17.05 -23.35 -0.75
CA GLU A 82 -16.14 -24.13 0.10
C GLU A 82 -15.01 -24.78 -0.72
N LEU A 83 -15.29 -25.27 -1.90
CA LEU A 83 -14.29 -25.86 -2.80
C LEU A 83 -13.32 -24.82 -3.36
N GLU A 84 -13.77 -23.61 -3.63
CA GLU A 84 -12.91 -22.49 -4.06
C GLU A 84 -12.06 -21.99 -2.90
N ARG A 85 -12.55 -22.00 -1.66
CA ARG A 85 -11.78 -21.66 -0.46
C ARG A 85 -10.68 -22.67 -0.17
N GLU A 86 -10.90 -23.96 -0.38
CA GLU A 86 -9.87 -24.99 -0.21
C GLU A 86 -8.76 -24.89 -1.26
N LYS A 87 -9.04 -24.33 -2.43
CA LYS A 87 -8.05 -24.08 -3.49
C LYS A 87 -7.28 -22.78 -3.28
N ALA A 88 -7.83 -21.84 -2.53
CA ALA A 88 -7.16 -20.59 -2.16
C ALA A 88 -6.26 -20.85 -0.94
N THR A 89 -5.07 -21.39 -1.19
CA THR A 89 -4.09 -21.68 -0.14
C THR A 89 -3.44 -20.40 0.44
N GLN A 90 -3.73 -19.23 -0.13
CA GLN A 90 -3.32 -17.94 0.37
C GLN A 90 -4.54 -17.13 0.80
N LYS A 91 -4.71 -16.98 2.12
CA LYS A 91 -5.72 -16.09 2.66
C LYS A 91 -5.29 -14.65 2.40
N GLU A 92 -6.15 -13.92 1.72
CA GLU A 92 -5.92 -12.50 1.43
C GLU A 92 -5.89 -11.69 2.73
N PRO A 93 -5.00 -10.67 2.85
CA PRO A 93 -4.78 -9.97 4.13
C PRO A 93 -6.01 -9.28 4.71
N TRP A 94 -6.97 -8.91 3.87
CA TRP A 94 -8.25 -8.33 4.32
C TRP A 94 -9.20 -9.35 4.91
N GLN A 95 -8.89 -10.63 4.83
CA GLN A 95 -9.68 -11.72 5.41
C GLN A 95 -9.17 -12.17 6.78
N GLN A 96 -7.98 -11.69 7.20
CA GLN A 96 -7.38 -12.03 8.49
C GLN A 96 -7.02 -10.78 9.28
N PRO A 97 -7.90 -10.31 10.18
CA PRO A 97 -7.52 -9.26 11.09
C PRO A 97 -6.41 -9.74 12.04
N GLY A 98 -5.31 -9.03 12.10
CA GLY A 98 -4.23 -9.24 13.07
C GLY A 98 -2.88 -9.66 12.52
N GLU A 99 -2.76 -10.07 11.25
CA GLU A 99 -1.46 -10.32 10.65
C GLU A 99 -0.87 -9.02 10.07
N ALA A 100 0.39 -8.74 10.42
CA ALA A 100 1.12 -7.63 9.82
C ALA A 100 1.34 -7.91 8.33
N ALA A 101 0.70 -7.15 7.48
CA ALA A 101 0.81 -7.25 6.04
C ALA A 101 1.04 -5.87 5.43
N PHE A 102 1.68 -5.84 4.29
CA PHE A 102 1.99 -4.62 3.54
C PHE A 102 1.29 -4.63 2.18
N CYS A 103 0.99 -3.44 1.70
CA CYS A 103 0.33 -3.25 0.41
C CYS A 103 0.96 -2.08 -0.32
N LEU A 104 1.64 -2.34 -1.44
CA LEU A 104 2.15 -1.28 -2.30
C LEU A 104 1.04 -0.80 -3.22
N ILE A 105 0.73 0.48 -3.16
CA ILE A 105 -0.36 1.09 -3.90
C ILE A 105 0.18 2.10 -4.90
N GLU A 106 -0.12 1.87 -6.17
CA GLU A 106 0.18 2.77 -7.28
C GLU A 106 -1.10 3.09 -8.07
N GLU A 107 -2.18 3.32 -7.35
CA GLU A 107 -3.50 3.67 -7.88
C GLU A 107 -4.16 4.69 -6.96
N ALA A 108 -5.19 5.39 -7.46
CA ALA A 108 -5.99 6.27 -6.62
C ALA A 108 -6.63 5.47 -5.49
N VAL A 109 -6.46 5.94 -4.26
CA VAL A 109 -6.96 5.26 -3.06
C VAL A 109 -7.56 6.28 -2.10
N ASP A 110 -8.58 5.85 -1.37
CA ASP A 110 -9.22 6.66 -0.33
C ASP A 110 -8.56 6.39 1.03
N LEU A 111 -8.12 7.44 1.71
CA LEU A 111 -7.55 7.36 3.06
C LEU A 111 -8.60 7.05 4.13
N GLU A 112 -9.88 7.18 3.81
CA GLU A 112 -10.98 6.83 4.72
C GLU A 112 -11.21 5.31 4.82
N ASN A 113 -10.50 4.49 4.03
CA ASN A 113 -10.60 3.04 4.16
C ASN A 113 -10.20 2.60 5.57
N GLU A 114 -10.84 1.58 6.08
CA GLU A 114 -10.61 1.07 7.44
C GLU A 114 -9.49 0.02 7.52
N ILE A 115 -9.00 -0.44 6.38
CA ILE A 115 -8.03 -1.53 6.29
C ILE A 115 -6.61 -1.05 6.53
N ILE A 116 -6.27 0.12 5.99
CA ILE A 116 -4.93 0.70 6.12
C ILE A 116 -4.95 1.79 7.19
N ASP A 117 -4.26 1.56 8.28
CA ASP A 117 -4.16 2.45 9.43
C ASP A 117 -2.78 3.10 9.57
N GLU A 118 -1.82 2.65 8.79
CA GLU A 118 -0.47 3.20 8.74
C GLU A 118 0.01 3.23 7.28
N TRP A 119 0.69 4.30 6.92
CA TRP A 119 1.29 4.47 5.59
C TRP A 119 2.77 4.72 5.69
N ILE A 120 3.52 4.05 4.84
CA ILE A 120 4.92 4.32 4.56
C ILE A 120 4.98 5.07 3.24
N VAL A 121 5.59 6.25 3.25
CA VAL A 121 5.70 7.11 2.08
C VAL A 121 7.17 7.27 1.72
N PHE A 122 7.52 6.90 0.49
CA PHE A 122 8.79 7.26 -0.12
C PHE A 122 8.57 8.54 -0.90
N ARG A 123 9.19 9.62 -0.45
CA ARG A 123 8.96 10.94 -1.04
C ARG A 123 10.10 11.33 -1.94
N TRP A 124 9.79 11.46 -3.22
CA TRP A 124 10.71 12.03 -4.19
C TRP A 124 10.93 13.51 -3.85
N LYS A 125 12.18 13.93 -3.78
CA LYS A 125 12.53 15.34 -3.51
C LYS A 125 12.46 16.17 -4.80
N ARG A 126 11.43 15.95 -5.58
CA ARG A 126 11.15 16.65 -6.84
C ARG A 126 9.65 16.79 -7.02
N VAL A 127 9.25 17.73 -7.88
CA VAL A 127 7.88 17.86 -8.34
C VAL A 127 7.79 17.28 -9.74
N TYR A 128 6.89 16.33 -9.93
CA TYR A 128 6.61 15.71 -11.21
C TYR A 128 5.20 16.10 -11.69
N PRO A 129 4.92 16.03 -13.00
CA PRO A 129 3.52 16.12 -13.44
C PRO A 129 2.66 15.10 -12.73
N ALA A 130 1.50 15.52 -12.25
CA ALA A 130 0.56 14.66 -11.54
C ALA A 130 -0.87 15.04 -11.82
N ASP A 131 -1.74 14.05 -11.93
CA ASP A 131 -3.19 14.21 -12.02
C ASP A 131 -3.93 13.42 -10.93
N VAL A 132 -3.21 12.58 -10.20
CA VAL A 132 -3.71 11.88 -9.01
C VAL A 132 -2.79 12.20 -7.82
N PHE A 133 -3.39 12.59 -6.71
CA PHE A 133 -2.70 13.00 -5.50
C PHE A 133 -3.17 12.16 -4.31
N LEU A 134 -2.30 11.98 -3.33
CA LEU A 134 -2.64 11.39 -2.06
C LEU A 134 -2.14 12.32 -0.95
N LYS A 135 -3.08 13.03 -0.31
CA LYS A 135 -2.77 14.01 0.72
C LYS A 135 -3.22 13.52 2.09
N PHE A 136 -2.32 13.58 3.06
CA PHE A 136 -2.60 13.20 4.44
C PHE A 136 -2.96 14.45 5.25
N PRO A 137 -4.25 14.63 5.62
CA PRO A 137 -4.63 15.77 6.45
C PRO A 137 -3.94 15.73 7.81
N ALA A 138 -3.27 16.83 8.18
CA ALA A 138 -2.51 16.92 9.43
C ALA A 138 -3.38 16.75 10.69
N ASP A 139 -4.67 17.05 10.58
CA ASP A 139 -5.63 16.86 11.69
C ASP A 139 -5.93 15.38 11.97
N ASP A 140 -5.81 14.54 10.95
CA ASP A 140 -6.18 13.12 11.03
C ASP A 140 -4.98 12.19 11.07
N TRP A 141 -3.82 12.65 10.61
CA TRP A 141 -2.62 11.85 10.45
C TRP A 141 -1.42 12.49 11.14
N GLU A 142 -0.65 11.66 11.84
CA GLU A 142 0.63 12.04 12.43
C GLU A 142 1.76 11.62 11.48
N LYS A 143 2.62 12.58 11.13
CA LYS A 143 3.77 12.36 10.26
C LYS A 143 5.06 12.21 11.06
N GLU A 144 5.83 11.19 10.72
CA GLU A 144 7.19 10.96 11.24
C GLU A 144 8.16 10.81 10.08
N LEU A 145 9.25 11.58 10.08
CA LEU A 145 10.35 11.35 9.16
C LEU A 145 11.26 10.27 9.75
N ILE A 146 11.36 9.12 9.07
CA ILE A 146 12.16 7.99 9.54
C ILE A 146 13.61 8.12 9.09
N GLU A 147 13.83 8.43 7.82
CA GLU A 147 15.14 8.41 7.19
C GLU A 147 15.15 9.28 5.93
N THR A 148 16.29 9.87 5.64
CA THR A 148 16.60 10.45 4.33
C THR A 148 17.78 9.68 3.75
N PHE A 149 17.67 9.20 2.54
CA PHE A 149 18.70 8.38 1.92
C PHE A 149 18.91 8.72 0.45
N ALA A 150 20.08 8.35 -0.07
CA ALA A 150 20.37 8.49 -1.49
C ALA A 150 19.76 7.33 -2.27
N GLY A 151 19.06 7.64 -3.36
CA GLY A 151 18.59 6.66 -4.31
C GLY A 151 19.63 6.32 -5.37
N TYR A 152 19.24 5.47 -6.31
CA TYR A 152 20.06 5.16 -7.47
C TYR A 152 19.99 6.29 -8.52
N SER A 153 18.79 6.72 -8.84
CA SER A 153 18.52 7.79 -9.82
C SER A 153 18.03 9.10 -9.18
N HIS A 154 17.94 9.15 -7.86
CA HIS A 154 17.53 10.32 -7.08
C HIS A 154 18.58 10.61 -6.02
N GLU A 155 18.94 11.90 -5.88
CA GLU A 155 19.95 12.32 -4.90
C GLU A 155 19.48 12.14 -3.46
N GLU A 156 18.22 12.47 -3.20
CA GLU A 156 17.59 12.32 -1.91
C GLU A 156 16.17 11.78 -2.02
N ILE A 157 15.85 10.85 -1.12
CA ILE A 157 14.50 10.30 -0.94
C ILE A 157 14.22 10.29 0.55
N ASP A 158 13.07 10.83 0.95
CA ASP A 158 12.62 10.76 2.34
C ASP A 158 11.75 9.52 2.55
N LEU A 159 12.00 8.82 3.63
CA LEU A 159 11.13 7.75 4.12
C LEU A 159 10.31 8.30 5.28
N GLU A 160 9.01 8.39 5.07
CA GLU A 160 8.07 8.98 6.02
C GLU A 160 7.06 7.92 6.47
N ARG A 161 6.57 8.07 7.70
CA ARG A 161 5.48 7.25 8.24
C ARG A 161 4.32 8.14 8.63
N TYR A 162 3.12 7.73 8.23
CA TYR A 162 1.88 8.40 8.63
C TYR A 162 1.01 7.41 9.41
N ARG A 163 0.57 7.82 10.58
CA ARG A 163 -0.34 7.04 11.42
C ARG A 163 -1.62 7.83 11.68
N LYS A 164 -2.75 7.14 11.66
CA LYS A 164 -4.01 7.76 12.06
C LYS A 164 -3.93 8.21 13.51
N LYS A 165 -4.31 9.46 13.75
CA LYS A 165 -4.47 9.97 15.12
C LYS A 165 -5.68 9.30 15.74
N ASN A 166 -5.50 8.74 16.94
CA ASN A 166 -6.63 8.26 17.72
C ASN A 166 -7.46 9.46 18.15
N ARG A 167 -8.60 9.67 17.50
CA ARG A 167 -9.58 10.61 18.00
C ARG A 167 -10.17 9.98 19.26
N ALA A 168 -9.87 10.57 20.42
CA ALA A 168 -10.53 10.20 21.64
C ALA A 168 -12.04 10.34 21.43
N LYS A 169 -12.75 9.23 21.49
CA LYS A 169 -14.22 9.26 21.48
C LYS A 169 -14.69 9.77 22.84
N PHE A 170 -15.08 10.99 22.87
CA PHE A 170 -15.80 11.54 24.01
C PHE A 170 -17.28 11.21 23.89
#